data_c263b330e0ae3ad00d93cb47dbb19c3a
#
_entry.id   c263b330e0ae3ad00d93cb47dbb19c3a
#
_cell.length_a   1.000
_cell.length_b   1.000
_cell.length_c   1.000
_cell.angle_alpha   90.00
_cell.angle_beta   90.00
_cell.angle_gamma   90.00
#
_symmetry.space_group_name_H-M   'P 1'
#
loop_
_entity.id
_entity.type
_entity.pdbx_description
1 polymer ?
#
loop_
_entity_poly.entity_id
_entity_poly.type
_entity_poly.pdbx_seq_one_letter_code
_entity_poly.pdbx_strand_id
1 'polypeptide(L)'
;MFPDNFPYVCRIVSDILESNGSSSMATVCAGTLALLDAGVKMKKPVAGIAMGLISDEGCVKYAVLSDILGDEDHLGDMDFKVTGTADGITATQMDIKCDGLSYEILEKALMQAREGRLHILGKIHDTIAGPREDYKPHVPRIVTMLIPKELIGAVIGPGGKIIQGIQEASGATVSIDEIDEGGFIEVAAPNRDSIDKALELINAIVELPEEGKVYTGTVRNIMEFGAFVEFMPHRDGLLHISEISWNRLDDMAASGLKEGDTVEVKLIEIDKKTGKYRLSMRALQPKPEGYVEPQRRERAPRREGNGENRSPRREGRERGPRRNNNGQA
;
A
#
# COMPACT_ATOMS: atom_id res chain seq x y z
N MET A 1 9.27 5.32 -19.39
CA MET A 1 9.56 6.49 -18.54
C MET A 1 8.79 6.46 -17.22
N PHE A 2 7.65 5.78 -17.15
CA PHE A 2 6.90 5.56 -15.91
C PHE A 2 7.61 4.55 -14.99
N PRO A 3 7.39 4.61 -13.66
CA PRO A 3 7.79 3.55 -12.75
C PRO A 3 7.15 2.20 -13.14
N ASP A 4 7.79 1.08 -12.79
CA ASP A 4 7.29 -0.25 -13.17
C ASP A 4 5.92 -0.55 -12.50
N ASN A 5 5.68 -0.01 -11.31
CA ASN A 5 4.43 -0.16 -10.55
C ASN A 5 3.51 1.06 -10.68
N PHE A 6 3.50 1.73 -11.82
CA PHE A 6 2.64 2.88 -12.02
C PHE A 6 1.19 2.43 -12.26
N PRO A 7 0.24 2.74 -11.35
CA PRO A 7 -1.09 2.13 -11.36
C PRO A 7 -2.08 2.82 -12.29
N TYR A 8 -1.66 3.88 -12.98
CA TYR A 8 -2.57 4.69 -13.81
C TYR A 8 -2.33 4.49 -15.29
N VAL A 9 -3.39 4.66 -16.09
CA VAL A 9 -3.28 4.89 -17.52
C VAL A 9 -3.13 6.39 -17.77
N CYS A 10 -2.03 6.79 -18.44
CA CYS A 10 -1.77 8.18 -18.80
C CYS A 10 -2.11 8.42 -20.25
N ARG A 11 -2.94 9.41 -20.49
CA ARG A 11 -3.19 9.98 -21.82
C ARG A 11 -2.66 11.42 -21.86
N ILE A 12 -1.67 11.66 -22.71
CA ILE A 12 -1.15 13.01 -22.98
C ILE A 12 -1.86 13.54 -24.23
N VAL A 13 -2.51 14.68 -24.11
CA VAL A 13 -3.16 15.38 -25.22
C VAL A 13 -2.42 16.69 -25.41
N SER A 14 -2.00 16.96 -26.65
CA SER A 14 -1.32 18.20 -27.03
C SER A 14 -2.11 18.88 -28.13
N ASP A 15 -2.59 20.07 -27.84
CA ASP A 15 -3.30 20.94 -28.80
C ASP A 15 -2.33 22.00 -29.29
N ILE A 16 -1.97 21.96 -30.59
CA ILE A 16 -1.03 22.88 -31.20
C ILE A 16 -1.80 24.04 -31.78
N LEU A 17 -1.65 25.21 -31.17
CA LEU A 17 -2.35 26.44 -31.60
C LEU A 17 -1.60 27.14 -32.72
N GLU A 18 -0.26 27.15 -32.67
CA GLU A 18 0.61 27.77 -33.67
C GLU A 18 1.96 27.02 -33.68
N SER A 19 2.56 26.87 -34.86
CA SER A 19 3.81 26.14 -35.03
C SER A 19 4.62 26.72 -36.19
N ASN A 20 5.94 26.83 -35.99
CA ASN A 20 6.91 27.05 -37.04
C ASN A 20 8.17 26.23 -36.78
N GLY A 21 8.03 24.91 -36.92
CA GLY A 21 9.07 23.91 -36.62
C GLY A 21 8.43 22.67 -36.07
N SER A 22 9.17 21.90 -35.26
CA SER A 22 8.72 20.61 -34.78
C SER A 22 7.74 20.68 -33.62
N SER A 23 6.45 20.70 -33.94
CA SER A 23 5.38 20.55 -32.90
C SER A 23 5.46 19.26 -32.10
N SER A 24 5.94 18.17 -32.72
CA SER A 24 6.11 16.88 -32.02
C SER A 24 7.18 16.93 -30.92
N MET A 25 8.30 17.62 -31.15
CA MET A 25 9.35 17.77 -30.16
C MET A 25 8.95 18.75 -29.05
N ALA A 26 8.21 19.81 -29.40
CA ALA A 26 7.56 20.66 -28.40
C ALA A 26 6.59 19.86 -27.51
N THR A 27 5.80 18.95 -28.09
CA THR A 27 4.89 18.06 -27.35
C THR A 27 5.64 17.13 -26.40
N VAL A 28 6.80 16.58 -26.78
CA VAL A 28 7.65 15.78 -25.89
C VAL A 28 8.07 16.58 -24.66
N CYS A 29 8.55 17.80 -24.86
CA CYS A 29 9.01 18.68 -23.78
C CYS A 29 7.84 19.15 -22.89
N ALA A 30 6.72 19.59 -23.50
CA ALA A 30 5.52 19.99 -22.78
C ALA A 30 4.88 18.82 -22.01
N GLY A 31 4.86 17.62 -22.61
CA GLY A 31 4.38 16.41 -21.95
C GLY A 31 5.21 16.03 -20.72
N THR A 32 6.54 16.18 -20.80
CA THR A 32 7.42 15.98 -19.63
C THR A 32 7.09 17.00 -18.53
N LEU A 33 6.95 18.28 -18.85
CA LEU A 33 6.58 19.32 -17.88
C LEU A 33 5.20 19.03 -17.26
N ALA A 34 4.22 18.64 -18.07
CA ALA A 34 2.86 18.33 -17.61
C ALA A 34 2.82 17.14 -16.66
N LEU A 35 3.60 16.08 -16.95
CA LEU A 35 3.70 14.92 -16.06
C LEU A 35 4.37 15.25 -14.73
N LEU A 36 5.44 16.04 -14.75
CA LEU A 36 6.11 16.50 -13.54
C LEU A 36 5.18 17.39 -12.69
N ASP A 37 4.45 18.30 -13.34
CA ASP A 37 3.49 19.18 -12.65
C ASP A 37 2.24 18.44 -12.13
N ALA A 38 1.88 17.32 -12.77
CA ALA A 38 0.82 16.44 -12.27
C ALA A 38 1.25 15.58 -11.06
N GLY A 39 2.53 15.57 -10.71
CA GLY A 39 3.06 14.76 -9.61
C GLY A 39 3.45 13.33 -10.02
N VAL A 40 3.53 13.04 -11.33
CA VAL A 40 3.94 11.72 -11.81
C VAL A 40 5.44 11.54 -11.60
N LYS A 41 5.80 10.55 -10.81
CA LYS A 41 7.20 10.21 -10.49
C LYS A 41 7.86 9.49 -11.67
N MET A 42 8.21 10.25 -12.70
CA MET A 42 8.94 9.70 -13.86
C MET A 42 10.30 9.15 -13.45
N LYS A 43 10.77 8.09 -14.11
CA LYS A 43 12.14 7.57 -13.92
C LYS A 43 13.19 8.63 -14.24
N LYS A 44 13.01 9.35 -15.34
CA LYS A 44 13.88 10.48 -15.77
C LYS A 44 13.07 11.41 -16.69
N PRO A 45 13.33 12.73 -16.67
CA PRO A 45 12.75 13.66 -17.64
C PRO A 45 13.29 13.40 -19.04
N VAL A 46 12.46 13.70 -20.04
CA VAL A 46 12.75 13.53 -21.47
C VAL A 46 12.61 14.87 -22.16
N ALA A 47 13.55 15.20 -23.03
CA ALA A 47 13.45 16.27 -23.99
C ALA A 47 13.57 15.76 -25.41
N GLY A 48 13.09 16.51 -26.36
CA GLY A 48 13.22 16.24 -27.78
C GLY A 48 13.72 17.47 -28.54
N ILE A 49 14.44 17.23 -29.63
CA ILE A 49 14.93 18.26 -30.56
C ILE A 49 14.81 17.74 -31.99
N ALA A 50 14.51 18.63 -32.92
CA ALA A 50 14.50 18.36 -34.34
C ALA A 50 15.80 18.90 -34.98
N MET A 51 16.52 18.03 -35.63
CA MET A 51 17.73 18.33 -36.37
C MET A 51 17.42 18.36 -37.87
N GLY A 52 18.14 19.17 -38.60
CA GLY A 52 18.07 19.21 -40.05
C GLY A 52 19.41 19.06 -40.71
N LEU A 53 19.38 18.87 -42.02
CA LEU A 53 20.54 18.86 -42.87
C LEU A 53 20.27 19.69 -44.11
N ILE A 54 21.23 20.50 -44.47
CA ILE A 54 21.30 21.16 -45.80
C ILE A 54 22.63 20.77 -46.41
N SER A 55 22.61 20.28 -47.65
CA SER A 55 23.81 19.84 -48.36
C SER A 55 23.80 20.24 -49.82
N ASP A 56 24.98 20.19 -50.44
CA ASP A 56 25.11 20.29 -51.90
C ASP A 56 24.91 18.90 -52.58
N GLU A 57 24.85 18.92 -53.91
CA GLU A 57 24.76 17.68 -54.67
C GLU A 57 25.94 16.73 -54.33
N GLY A 58 25.58 15.55 -53.78
CA GLY A 58 26.56 14.55 -53.34
C GLY A 58 27.01 14.67 -51.88
N CYS A 59 26.42 15.56 -51.09
CA CYS A 59 26.68 15.76 -49.66
C CYS A 59 28.16 16.04 -49.31
N VAL A 60 28.88 16.71 -50.19
CA VAL A 60 30.30 17.07 -49.98
C VAL A 60 30.41 18.27 -49.03
N LYS A 61 29.57 19.26 -49.24
CA LYS A 61 29.41 20.38 -48.31
C LYS A 61 28.05 20.30 -47.64
N TYR A 62 28.05 20.30 -46.32
CA TYR A 62 26.83 20.15 -45.57
C TYR A 62 26.85 20.97 -44.29
N ALA A 63 25.68 21.28 -43.80
CA ALA A 63 25.43 21.88 -42.47
C ALA A 63 24.36 21.11 -41.73
N VAL A 64 24.67 20.70 -40.52
CA VAL A 64 23.68 20.12 -39.58
C VAL A 64 23.04 21.29 -38.80
N LEU A 65 21.73 21.38 -38.82
CA LEU A 65 20.94 22.39 -38.16
C LEU A 65 20.29 21.83 -36.87
N SER A 66 20.15 22.66 -35.86
CA SER A 66 19.46 22.33 -34.61
C SER A 66 18.18 23.14 -34.48
N ASP A 67 17.10 22.51 -34.00
CA ASP A 67 15.80 23.12 -33.75
C ASP A 67 15.27 23.83 -35.03
N ILE A 68 15.07 23.02 -36.06
CA ILE A 68 14.76 23.50 -37.41
C ILE A 68 13.39 24.15 -37.49
N LEU A 69 13.33 25.20 -38.31
CA LEU A 69 12.09 25.89 -38.72
C LEU A 69 11.33 25.05 -39.76
N GLY A 70 10.06 25.39 -40.00
CA GLY A 70 9.24 24.75 -41.02
C GLY A 70 9.83 24.79 -42.42
N ASP A 71 10.41 25.93 -42.82
CA ASP A 71 11.09 26.11 -44.13
C ASP A 71 12.38 25.27 -44.21
N GLU A 72 13.12 25.13 -43.11
CA GLU A 72 14.33 24.30 -43.02
C GLU A 72 14.01 22.81 -43.08
N ASP A 73 12.87 22.38 -42.50
CA ASP A 73 12.34 21.05 -42.71
C ASP A 73 11.94 20.82 -44.16
N HIS A 74 11.17 21.76 -44.77
CA HIS A 74 10.63 21.58 -46.11
C HIS A 74 11.71 21.55 -47.18
N LEU A 75 12.68 22.46 -47.09
CA LEU A 75 13.78 22.63 -48.09
C LEU A 75 15.03 21.80 -47.79
N GLY A 76 15.20 21.32 -46.57
CA GLY A 76 16.35 20.54 -46.13
C GLY A 76 16.34 19.13 -46.64
N ASP A 77 17.50 18.46 -46.51
CA ASP A 77 17.77 17.10 -46.99
C ASP A 77 17.42 16.04 -45.93
N MET A 78 17.25 16.47 -44.64
CA MET A 78 16.93 15.57 -43.52
C MET A 78 16.09 16.32 -42.50
N ASP A 79 15.04 15.67 -41.98
CA ASP A 79 14.38 15.94 -40.70
C ASP A 79 14.69 14.78 -39.74
N PHE A 80 15.40 15.07 -38.66
CA PHE A 80 15.84 14.07 -37.70
C PHE A 80 15.45 14.44 -36.29
N LYS A 81 14.39 13.83 -35.80
CA LYS A 81 13.88 14.02 -34.45
C LYS A 81 14.53 13.07 -33.46
N VAL A 82 15.12 13.61 -32.40
CA VAL A 82 15.84 12.86 -31.38
C VAL A 82 15.31 13.19 -30.01
N THR A 83 14.76 12.19 -29.32
CA THR A 83 14.31 12.32 -27.95
C THR A 83 15.15 11.52 -26.99
N GLY A 84 15.26 11.96 -25.75
CA GLY A 84 16.01 11.21 -24.75
C GLY A 84 16.14 11.92 -23.40
N THR A 85 16.75 11.19 -22.50
CA THR A 85 17.13 11.66 -21.16
C THR A 85 18.55 12.26 -21.18
N ALA A 86 19.06 12.62 -20.01
CA ALA A 86 20.46 12.99 -19.87
C ALA A 86 21.43 11.86 -20.22
N ASP A 87 21.03 10.59 -20.00
CA ASP A 87 21.90 9.45 -20.18
C ASP A 87 21.93 8.91 -21.61
N GLY A 88 20.84 9.07 -22.35
CA GLY A 88 20.78 8.50 -23.71
C GLY A 88 19.48 8.79 -24.43
N ILE A 89 19.43 8.28 -25.65
CA ILE A 89 18.31 8.40 -26.59
C ILE A 89 17.23 7.39 -26.20
N THR A 90 15.96 7.83 -26.23
CA THR A 90 14.80 6.98 -25.97
C THR A 90 13.98 6.67 -27.22
N ALA A 91 13.95 7.60 -28.18
CA ALA A 91 13.30 7.41 -29.48
C ALA A 91 13.88 8.35 -30.53
N THR A 92 13.81 7.93 -31.78
CA THR A 92 14.20 8.73 -32.95
C THR A 92 13.19 8.55 -34.05
N GLN A 93 13.05 9.59 -34.86
CA GLN A 93 12.36 9.56 -36.15
C GLN A 93 13.23 10.30 -37.16
N MET A 94 13.48 9.72 -38.31
CA MET A 94 14.27 10.35 -39.36
C MET A 94 13.49 10.27 -40.67
N ASP A 95 13.46 11.38 -41.39
CA ASP A 95 13.04 11.48 -42.78
C ASP A 95 14.17 12.08 -43.62
N ILE A 96 14.58 11.39 -44.69
CA ILE A 96 15.68 11.76 -45.57
C ILE A 96 15.12 12.00 -46.97
N LYS A 97 15.53 13.12 -47.56
CA LYS A 97 15.11 13.55 -48.88
C LYS A 97 16.30 13.47 -49.90
N CYS A 98 17.42 12.91 -49.49
CA CYS A 98 18.61 12.65 -50.31
C CYS A 98 18.87 11.13 -50.45
N ASP A 99 19.79 10.76 -51.35
CA ASP A 99 20.10 9.32 -51.66
C ASP A 99 20.81 8.55 -50.55
N GLY A 100 20.91 9.11 -49.37
CA GLY A 100 21.47 8.52 -48.16
C GLY A 100 22.43 9.44 -47.43
N LEU A 101 22.76 9.09 -46.18
CA LEU A 101 23.64 9.86 -45.30
C LEU A 101 24.91 9.07 -45.00
N SER A 102 26.06 9.76 -44.99
CA SER A 102 27.27 9.18 -44.46
C SER A 102 27.20 8.98 -42.94
N TYR A 103 27.94 8.00 -42.43
CA TYR A 103 28.04 7.80 -40.97
C TYR A 103 28.62 9.03 -40.26
N GLU A 104 29.47 9.80 -40.90
CA GLU A 104 30.03 11.03 -40.34
C GLU A 104 28.95 12.10 -40.13
N ILE A 105 28.06 12.29 -41.10
CA ILE A 105 26.92 13.22 -40.98
C ILE A 105 26.00 12.76 -39.88
N LEU A 106 25.69 11.46 -39.80
CA LEU A 106 24.83 10.90 -38.79
C LEU A 106 25.41 11.06 -37.38
N GLU A 107 26.69 10.74 -37.19
CA GLU A 107 27.39 10.93 -35.93
C GLU A 107 27.36 12.41 -35.48
N LYS A 108 27.66 13.34 -36.39
CA LYS A 108 27.63 14.77 -36.12
C LYS A 108 26.22 15.24 -35.71
N ALA A 109 25.18 14.77 -36.43
CA ALA A 109 23.80 15.10 -36.13
C ALA A 109 23.40 14.57 -34.73
N LEU A 110 23.77 13.35 -34.40
CA LEU A 110 23.50 12.74 -33.08
C LEU A 110 24.21 13.49 -31.93
N MET A 111 25.47 13.85 -32.11
CA MET A 111 26.24 14.57 -31.10
C MET A 111 25.71 15.97 -30.92
N GLN A 112 25.37 16.68 -31.98
CA GLN A 112 24.74 18.02 -31.91
C GLN A 112 23.32 17.94 -31.30
N ALA A 113 22.53 16.93 -31.63
CA ALA A 113 21.25 16.66 -31.00
C ALA A 113 21.38 16.38 -29.49
N ARG A 114 22.45 15.72 -29.06
CA ARG A 114 22.73 15.50 -27.65
C ARG A 114 22.95 16.81 -26.90
N GLU A 115 23.73 17.72 -27.45
CA GLU A 115 24.00 19.04 -26.86
C GLU A 115 22.71 19.85 -26.75
N GLY A 116 21.92 19.93 -27.82
CA GLY A 116 20.63 20.62 -27.83
C GLY A 116 19.64 20.03 -26.84
N ARG A 117 19.53 18.71 -26.78
CA ARG A 117 18.67 18.00 -25.84
C ARG A 117 19.05 18.26 -24.37
N LEU A 118 20.36 18.23 -24.05
CA LEU A 118 20.85 18.54 -22.70
C LEU A 118 20.55 19.99 -22.31
N HIS A 119 20.69 20.94 -23.27
CA HIS A 119 20.29 22.32 -23.06
C HIS A 119 18.79 22.45 -22.72
N ILE A 120 17.93 21.78 -23.49
CA ILE A 120 16.49 21.79 -23.28
C ILE A 120 16.12 21.14 -21.93
N LEU A 121 16.76 20.01 -21.57
CA LEU A 121 16.59 19.39 -20.25
C LEU A 121 16.97 20.33 -19.11
N GLY A 122 18.02 21.15 -19.28
CA GLY A 122 18.35 22.23 -18.34
C GLY A 122 17.22 23.23 -18.16
N LYS A 123 16.58 23.67 -19.26
CA LYS A 123 15.42 24.59 -19.21
C LYS A 123 14.19 23.96 -18.57
N ILE A 124 13.95 22.67 -18.81
CA ILE A 124 12.89 21.91 -18.12
C ILE A 124 13.18 21.89 -16.62
N HIS A 125 14.41 21.60 -16.23
CA HIS A 125 14.83 21.58 -14.82
C HIS A 125 14.72 22.95 -14.14
N ASP A 126 15.11 24.03 -14.82
CA ASP A 126 14.96 25.41 -14.31
C ASP A 126 13.48 25.77 -14.09
N THR A 127 12.57 25.20 -14.88
CA THR A 127 11.11 25.43 -14.77
C THR A 127 10.49 24.59 -13.67
N ILE A 128 10.83 23.31 -13.62
CA ILE A 128 10.37 22.34 -12.60
C ILE A 128 11.48 21.32 -12.34
N ALA A 129 12.08 21.43 -11.16
CA ALA A 129 13.26 20.61 -10.79
C ALA A 129 12.95 19.12 -10.61
N GLY A 130 11.70 18.77 -10.38
CA GLY A 130 11.25 17.40 -10.20
C GLY A 130 9.73 17.29 -10.13
N PRO A 131 9.19 16.07 -10.00
CA PRO A 131 7.75 15.91 -9.86
C PRO A 131 7.25 16.58 -8.57
N ARG A 132 6.03 17.09 -8.59
CA ARG A 132 5.35 17.56 -7.38
C ARG A 132 5.31 16.43 -6.35
N GLU A 133 5.34 16.78 -5.06
CA GLU A 133 5.34 15.81 -3.97
C GLU A 133 4.11 14.91 -3.98
N ASP A 134 2.96 15.49 -4.33
CA ASP A 134 1.69 14.79 -4.40
C ASP A 134 0.97 15.09 -5.71
N TYR A 135 0.03 14.23 -6.09
CA TYR A 135 -0.86 14.45 -7.23
C TYR A 135 -1.78 15.64 -7.00
N LYS A 136 -2.25 16.25 -8.08
CA LYS A 136 -3.25 17.32 -8.01
C LYS A 136 -4.54 16.82 -7.34
N PRO A 137 -5.31 17.70 -6.65
CA PRO A 137 -6.49 17.29 -5.87
C PRO A 137 -7.53 16.48 -6.65
N HIS A 138 -7.68 16.74 -7.96
CA HIS A 138 -8.64 16.09 -8.83
C HIS A 138 -8.18 14.74 -9.40
N VAL A 139 -6.93 14.34 -9.13
CA VAL A 139 -6.41 13.05 -9.60
C VAL A 139 -6.92 11.95 -8.68
N PRO A 140 -7.53 10.87 -9.22
CA PRO A 140 -7.88 9.71 -8.43
C PRO A 140 -6.64 9.11 -7.74
N ARG A 141 -6.80 8.68 -6.51
CA ARG A 141 -5.74 8.07 -5.73
C ARG A 141 -5.91 6.56 -5.70
N ILE A 142 -4.81 5.86 -5.89
CA ILE A 142 -4.73 4.42 -5.73
C ILE A 142 -3.59 4.12 -4.77
N VAL A 143 -3.90 3.43 -3.68
CA VAL A 143 -2.93 3.00 -2.68
C VAL A 143 -3.04 1.50 -2.52
N THR A 144 -1.91 0.83 -2.48
CA THR A 144 -1.84 -0.62 -2.30
C THR A 144 -1.20 -0.96 -0.97
N MET A 145 -1.66 -2.03 -0.34
CA MET A 145 -1.07 -2.57 0.88
C MET A 145 -1.10 -4.10 0.88
N LEU A 146 -0.12 -4.71 1.53
CA LEU A 146 -0.05 -6.15 1.70
C LEU A 146 -0.41 -6.51 3.14
N ILE A 147 -1.29 -7.49 3.31
CA ILE A 147 -1.70 -8.01 4.62
C ILE A 147 -1.44 -9.52 4.71
N PRO A 148 -1.27 -10.09 5.92
CA PRO A 148 -1.23 -11.53 6.12
C PRO A 148 -2.48 -12.23 5.60
N LYS A 149 -2.34 -13.45 5.04
CA LYS A 149 -3.47 -14.24 4.49
C LYS A 149 -4.60 -14.46 5.51
N GLU A 150 -4.22 -14.66 6.77
CA GLU A 150 -5.17 -14.91 7.86
C GLU A 150 -6.13 -13.73 8.11
N LEU A 151 -5.73 -12.52 7.70
CA LEU A 151 -6.51 -11.31 7.90
C LEU A 151 -7.43 -10.96 6.72
N ILE A 152 -7.29 -11.62 5.56
CA ILE A 152 -8.16 -11.41 4.39
C ILE A 152 -9.62 -11.59 4.79
N GLY A 153 -9.94 -12.69 5.47
CA GLY A 153 -11.30 -12.98 5.94
C GLY A 153 -11.84 -11.93 6.92
N ALA A 154 -10.98 -11.35 7.75
CA ALA A 154 -11.38 -10.29 8.69
C ALA A 154 -11.71 -8.97 7.99
N VAL A 155 -10.96 -8.61 6.94
CA VAL A 155 -11.23 -7.38 6.16
C VAL A 155 -12.46 -7.53 5.28
N ILE A 156 -12.68 -8.71 4.67
CA ILE A 156 -13.87 -8.98 3.86
C ILE A 156 -15.12 -9.06 4.76
N GLY A 157 -15.02 -9.78 5.88
CA GLY A 157 -16.11 -10.04 6.81
C GLY A 157 -17.16 -11.00 6.28
N PRO A 158 -18.12 -11.43 7.13
CA PRO A 158 -19.19 -12.34 6.75
C PRO A 158 -20.04 -11.80 5.60
N GLY A 159 -20.01 -12.50 4.44
CA GLY A 159 -20.74 -12.07 3.25
C GLY A 159 -20.33 -10.72 2.68
N GLY A 160 -19.07 -10.28 2.94
CA GLY A 160 -18.54 -9.01 2.42
C GLY A 160 -19.01 -7.76 3.17
N LYS A 161 -19.67 -7.90 4.32
CA LYS A 161 -20.27 -6.77 5.04
C LYS A 161 -19.25 -5.75 5.56
N ILE A 162 -18.07 -6.21 5.96
CA ILE A 162 -17.04 -5.31 6.52
C ILE A 162 -16.44 -4.46 5.42
N ILE A 163 -16.01 -5.07 4.31
CA ILE A 163 -15.45 -4.34 3.18
C ILE A 163 -16.48 -3.37 2.57
N GLN A 164 -17.75 -3.77 2.47
CA GLN A 164 -18.83 -2.87 2.02
C GLN A 164 -19.01 -1.69 2.98
N GLY A 165 -18.99 -1.93 4.28
CA GLY A 165 -19.05 -0.87 5.29
C GLY A 165 -17.87 0.11 5.21
N ILE A 166 -16.66 -0.39 4.94
CA ILE A 166 -15.48 0.46 4.72
C ILE A 166 -15.69 1.33 3.47
N GLN A 167 -16.15 0.75 2.36
CA GLN A 167 -16.41 1.47 1.11
C GLN A 167 -17.49 2.54 1.29
N GLU A 168 -18.60 2.22 1.95
CA GLU A 168 -19.69 3.17 2.24
C GLU A 168 -19.24 4.31 3.15
N ALA A 169 -18.48 3.99 4.21
CA ALA A 169 -18.03 4.99 5.19
C ALA A 169 -16.94 5.92 4.62
N SER A 170 -16.08 5.44 3.74
CA SER A 170 -14.95 6.21 3.18
C SER A 170 -15.25 6.84 1.83
N GLY A 171 -16.19 6.29 1.05
CA GLY A 171 -16.40 6.63 -0.35
C GLY A 171 -15.29 6.11 -1.28
N ALA A 172 -14.44 5.20 -0.79
CA ALA A 172 -13.40 4.55 -1.58
C ALA A 172 -13.89 3.21 -2.12
N THR A 173 -13.29 2.75 -3.21
CA THR A 173 -13.41 1.37 -3.69
C THR A 173 -12.25 0.56 -3.12
N VAL A 174 -12.54 -0.59 -2.53
CA VAL A 174 -11.53 -1.48 -1.97
C VAL A 174 -11.64 -2.84 -2.66
N SER A 175 -10.55 -3.31 -3.25
CA SER A 175 -10.41 -4.68 -3.76
C SER A 175 -9.37 -5.44 -2.97
N ILE A 176 -9.54 -6.75 -2.88
CA ILE A 176 -8.61 -7.65 -2.20
C ILE A 176 -8.39 -8.87 -3.07
N ASP A 177 -7.13 -9.10 -3.42
CA ASP A 177 -6.70 -10.28 -4.16
C ASP A 177 -5.75 -11.12 -3.29
N GLU A 178 -5.95 -12.44 -3.28
CA GLU A 178 -5.02 -13.35 -2.61
C GLU A 178 -3.86 -13.66 -3.55
N ILE A 179 -2.64 -13.35 -3.10
CA ILE A 179 -1.38 -13.65 -3.80
C ILE A 179 -0.50 -14.56 -2.93
N ASP A 180 0.62 -15.02 -3.47
CA ASP A 180 1.52 -15.93 -2.75
C ASP A 180 2.08 -15.30 -1.46
N GLU A 181 2.35 -14.00 -1.46
CA GLU A 181 2.88 -13.26 -0.32
C GLU A 181 1.81 -12.84 0.70
N GLY A 182 0.51 -12.93 0.38
CA GLY A 182 -0.55 -12.51 1.32
C GLY A 182 -1.82 -12.04 0.64
N GLY A 183 -2.57 -11.16 1.31
CA GLY A 183 -3.70 -10.43 0.74
C GLY A 183 -3.23 -9.10 0.18
N PHE A 184 -3.35 -8.91 -1.11
CA PHE A 184 -3.06 -7.65 -1.78
C PHE A 184 -4.32 -6.79 -1.80
N ILE A 185 -4.29 -5.69 -1.04
CA ILE A 185 -5.40 -4.72 -1.00
C ILE A 185 -5.07 -3.54 -1.89
N GLU A 186 -5.99 -3.19 -2.77
CA GLU A 186 -5.98 -1.95 -3.53
C GLU A 186 -7.13 -1.07 -3.09
N VAL A 187 -6.83 0.17 -2.72
CA VAL A 187 -7.79 1.19 -2.30
C VAL A 187 -7.75 2.33 -3.32
N ALA A 188 -8.85 2.56 -4.01
CA ALA A 188 -9.01 3.62 -5.01
C ALA A 188 -10.07 4.62 -4.55
N ALA A 189 -9.77 5.92 -4.62
CA ALA A 189 -10.72 6.97 -4.28
C ALA A 189 -10.49 8.26 -5.10
N PRO A 190 -11.52 9.09 -5.26
CA PRO A 190 -11.41 10.35 -6.02
C PRO A 190 -10.56 11.42 -5.33
N ASN A 191 -10.30 11.31 -4.02
CA ASN A 191 -9.55 12.28 -3.22
C ASN A 191 -8.77 11.61 -2.09
N ARG A 192 -7.91 12.38 -1.44
CA ARG A 192 -7.03 11.92 -0.37
C ARG A 192 -7.79 11.56 0.92
N ASP A 193 -8.77 12.37 1.29
CA ASP A 193 -9.52 12.18 2.55
C ASP A 193 -10.24 10.83 2.57
N SER A 194 -10.80 10.42 1.41
CA SER A 194 -11.44 9.10 1.25
C SER A 194 -10.42 7.95 1.37
N ILE A 195 -9.22 8.11 0.83
CA ILE A 195 -8.13 7.12 0.99
C ILE A 195 -7.72 7.01 2.44
N ASP A 196 -7.41 8.14 3.08
CA ASP A 196 -6.93 8.17 4.47
C ASP A 196 -7.95 7.51 5.41
N LYS A 197 -9.25 7.81 5.22
CA LYS A 197 -10.34 7.19 5.97
C LYS A 197 -10.49 5.68 5.72
N ALA A 198 -10.34 5.25 4.45
CA ALA A 198 -10.39 3.82 4.13
C ALA A 198 -9.20 3.07 4.75
N LEU A 199 -7.99 3.63 4.65
CA LEU A 199 -6.79 3.07 5.25
C LEU A 199 -6.87 3.01 6.78
N GLU A 200 -7.43 4.03 7.43
CA GLU A 200 -7.67 4.03 8.87
C GLU A 200 -8.58 2.86 9.29
N LEU A 201 -9.70 2.67 8.59
CA LEU A 201 -10.64 1.57 8.86
C LEU A 201 -10.01 0.20 8.59
N ILE A 202 -9.24 0.04 7.52
CA ILE A 202 -8.54 -1.20 7.21
C ILE A 202 -7.46 -1.48 8.26
N ASN A 203 -6.63 -0.47 8.60
CA ASN A 203 -5.57 -0.61 9.58
C ASN A 203 -6.11 -1.00 10.96
N ALA A 204 -7.24 -0.45 11.37
CA ALA A 204 -7.90 -0.83 12.61
C ALA A 204 -8.25 -2.34 12.70
N ILE A 205 -8.45 -2.99 11.55
CA ILE A 205 -8.74 -4.43 11.46
C ILE A 205 -7.45 -5.26 11.38
N VAL A 206 -6.47 -4.80 10.58
CA VAL A 206 -5.26 -5.57 10.27
C VAL A 206 -4.12 -5.34 11.27
N GLU A 207 -4.18 -4.26 12.06
CA GLU A 207 -3.18 -4.02 13.10
C GLU A 207 -3.15 -5.18 14.09
N LEU A 208 -1.98 -5.82 14.19
CA LEU A 208 -1.78 -6.91 15.15
C LEU A 208 -1.40 -6.33 16.50
N PRO A 209 -1.94 -6.89 17.60
CA PRO A 209 -1.56 -6.45 18.93
C PRO A 209 -0.08 -6.82 19.22
N GLU A 210 0.65 -5.86 19.76
CA GLU A 210 2.06 -6.00 20.10
C GLU A 210 2.25 -6.11 21.61
N GLU A 211 3.00 -7.14 22.05
CA GLU A 211 3.36 -7.27 23.46
C GLU A 211 4.23 -6.08 23.90
N GLY A 212 3.90 -5.53 25.04
CA GLY A 212 4.61 -4.37 25.61
C GLY A 212 4.05 -3.00 25.22
N LYS A 213 3.16 -2.93 24.20
CA LYS A 213 2.52 -1.68 23.78
C LYS A 213 1.37 -1.30 24.72
N VAL A 214 1.14 0.00 24.87
CA VAL A 214 0.06 0.56 25.65
C VAL A 214 -1.11 0.87 24.72
N TYR A 215 -2.30 0.48 25.16
CA TYR A 215 -3.56 0.68 24.44
C TYR A 215 -4.57 1.40 25.34
N THR A 216 -5.41 2.20 24.73
CA THR A 216 -6.59 2.75 25.38
C THR A 216 -7.77 1.85 25.04
N GLY A 217 -8.34 1.18 26.05
CA GLY A 217 -9.43 0.23 25.87
C GLY A 217 -10.68 0.60 26.66
N THR A 218 -11.80 -0.02 26.31
CA THR A 218 -13.09 0.14 27.01
C THR A 218 -13.43 -1.14 27.76
N VAL A 219 -13.80 -1.00 29.03
CA VAL A 219 -14.26 -2.13 29.87
C VAL A 219 -15.61 -2.63 29.35
N ARG A 220 -15.64 -3.86 28.82
CA ARG A 220 -16.86 -4.49 28.26
C ARG A 220 -17.63 -5.29 29.28
N ASN A 221 -16.93 -6.04 30.11
CA ASN A 221 -17.56 -6.91 31.11
C ASN A 221 -16.66 -7.06 32.34
N ILE A 222 -17.27 -7.13 33.52
CA ILE A 222 -16.56 -7.30 34.80
C ILE A 222 -16.98 -8.63 35.43
N MET A 223 -15.98 -9.43 35.77
CA MET A 223 -16.10 -10.74 36.42
C MET A 223 -15.40 -10.71 37.79
N GLU A 224 -15.68 -11.69 38.66
CA GLU A 224 -15.06 -11.78 40.00
C GLU A 224 -13.51 -11.80 39.95
N PHE A 225 -12.92 -12.33 38.90
CA PHE A 225 -11.46 -12.48 38.74
C PHE A 225 -10.77 -11.37 37.93
N GLY A 226 -11.53 -10.44 37.34
CA GLY A 226 -10.99 -9.37 36.50
C GLY A 226 -12.01 -8.76 35.54
N ALA A 227 -11.54 -7.90 34.65
CA ALA A 227 -12.36 -7.27 33.62
C ALA A 227 -11.90 -7.69 32.22
N PHE A 228 -12.86 -7.80 31.31
CA PHE A 228 -12.59 -7.86 29.88
C PHE A 228 -12.59 -6.46 29.31
N VAL A 229 -11.47 -6.08 28.70
CA VAL A 229 -11.26 -4.76 28.12
C VAL A 229 -11.06 -4.93 26.61
N GLU A 230 -11.93 -4.29 25.83
CA GLU A 230 -11.72 -4.17 24.39
C GLU A 230 -10.64 -3.11 24.16
N PHE A 231 -9.42 -3.55 23.85
CA PHE A 231 -8.24 -2.70 23.68
C PHE A 231 -7.92 -2.42 22.21
N MET A 232 -8.54 -3.17 21.29
CA MET A 232 -8.55 -2.95 19.85
C MET A 232 -9.90 -3.34 19.28
N PRO A 233 -10.31 -2.82 18.10
CA PRO A 233 -11.59 -3.18 17.50
C PRO A 233 -11.79 -4.69 17.42
N HIS A 234 -12.87 -5.19 18.01
CA HIS A 234 -13.23 -6.62 18.08
C HIS A 234 -12.19 -7.53 18.77
N ARG A 235 -11.32 -6.98 19.62
CA ARG A 235 -10.33 -7.74 20.39
C ARG A 235 -10.38 -7.40 21.86
N ASP A 236 -10.79 -8.40 22.64
CA ASP A 236 -10.90 -8.28 24.09
C ASP A 236 -9.67 -8.93 24.76
N GLY A 237 -9.14 -8.28 25.78
CA GLY A 237 -8.10 -8.80 26.63
C GLY A 237 -8.55 -8.93 28.08
N LEU A 238 -8.00 -9.91 28.80
CA LEU A 238 -8.26 -10.08 30.23
C LEU A 238 -7.34 -9.18 31.05
N LEU A 239 -7.93 -8.22 31.75
CA LEU A 239 -7.31 -7.48 32.83
C LEU A 239 -7.62 -8.18 34.15
N HIS A 240 -6.73 -9.07 34.59
CA HIS A 240 -6.90 -9.81 35.82
C HIS A 240 -6.82 -8.85 37.03
N ILE A 241 -7.58 -9.13 38.13
CA ILE A 241 -7.63 -8.30 39.34
C ILE A 241 -6.25 -7.95 39.92
N SER A 242 -5.28 -8.87 39.84
CA SER A 242 -3.88 -8.67 40.28
C SER A 242 -3.07 -7.75 39.34
N GLU A 243 -3.57 -7.43 38.16
CA GLU A 243 -2.92 -6.58 37.16
C GLU A 243 -3.53 -5.16 37.10
N ILE A 244 -4.49 -4.86 37.96
CA ILE A 244 -5.12 -3.53 38.04
C ILE A 244 -4.23 -2.57 38.84
N SER A 245 -3.77 -2.99 40.03
CA SER A 245 -2.98 -2.15 40.93
C SER A 245 -1.87 -2.94 41.63
N TRP A 246 -0.87 -2.25 42.15
CA TRP A 246 0.15 -2.81 43.04
C TRP A 246 -0.42 -3.19 44.41
N ASN A 247 -1.50 -2.53 44.84
CA ASN A 247 -2.20 -2.88 46.07
C ASN A 247 -3.11 -4.09 45.85
N ARG A 248 -3.12 -5.02 46.78
CA ARG A 248 -4.01 -6.18 46.69
C ARG A 248 -5.46 -5.73 46.79
N LEU A 249 -6.24 -6.07 45.78
CA LEU A 249 -7.69 -5.90 45.78
C LEU A 249 -8.34 -7.21 46.21
N ASP A 250 -9.29 -7.12 47.14
CA ASP A 250 -10.00 -8.30 47.64
C ASP A 250 -11.14 -8.70 46.70
N ASP A 251 -11.73 -7.72 46.01
CA ASP A 251 -12.77 -7.91 44.99
C ASP A 251 -12.65 -6.88 43.86
N MET A 252 -13.40 -7.10 42.79
CA MET A 252 -13.42 -6.18 41.63
C MET A 252 -14.17 -4.88 41.95
N ALA A 253 -15.08 -4.85 42.94
CA ALA A 253 -15.75 -3.64 43.33
C ALA A 253 -14.79 -2.61 43.96
N ALA A 254 -13.74 -3.09 44.64
CA ALA A 254 -12.69 -2.24 45.21
C ALA A 254 -11.77 -1.59 44.12
N SER A 255 -11.82 -2.06 42.89
CA SER A 255 -11.08 -1.45 41.78
C SER A 255 -11.65 -0.13 41.29
N GLY A 256 -12.93 0.13 41.53
CA GLY A 256 -13.67 1.29 41.08
C GLY A 256 -13.99 1.27 39.57
N LEU A 257 -13.62 0.23 38.84
CA LEU A 257 -13.90 0.10 37.38
C LEU A 257 -15.39 -0.22 37.17
N LYS A 258 -15.95 0.37 36.11
CA LYS A 258 -17.32 0.14 35.66
C LYS A 258 -17.34 -0.27 34.21
N GLU A 259 -18.38 -1.00 33.80
CA GLU A 259 -18.62 -1.29 32.39
C GLU A 259 -18.81 0.02 31.60
N GLY A 260 -18.10 0.17 30.49
CA GLY A 260 -18.07 1.40 29.70
C GLY A 260 -16.92 2.36 30.03
N ASP A 261 -16.17 2.13 31.11
CA ASP A 261 -15.02 2.97 31.44
C ASP A 261 -13.90 2.82 30.42
N THR A 262 -13.27 3.95 30.10
CA THR A 262 -12.06 3.97 29.27
C THR A 262 -10.83 3.88 30.15
N VAL A 263 -9.96 2.91 29.89
CA VAL A 263 -8.76 2.61 30.68
C VAL A 263 -7.52 2.46 29.80
N GLU A 264 -6.39 2.92 30.29
CA GLU A 264 -5.10 2.62 29.67
C GLU A 264 -4.57 1.30 30.18
N VAL A 265 -4.24 0.39 29.25
CA VAL A 265 -3.74 -0.95 29.56
C VAL A 265 -2.51 -1.28 28.72
N LYS A 266 -1.57 -1.97 29.33
CA LYS A 266 -0.41 -2.52 28.63
C LYS A 266 -0.64 -3.98 28.29
N LEU A 267 -0.43 -4.38 27.03
CA LEU A 267 -0.48 -5.77 26.63
C LEU A 267 0.80 -6.47 27.13
N ILE A 268 0.65 -7.41 28.07
CA ILE A 268 1.79 -8.08 28.71
C ILE A 268 2.08 -9.46 28.12
N GLU A 269 1.08 -10.14 27.56
CA GLU A 269 1.24 -11.49 27.02
C GLU A 269 0.17 -11.80 25.99
N ILE A 270 0.58 -12.48 24.90
CA ILE A 270 -0.31 -13.08 23.91
C ILE A 270 -0.17 -14.60 24.02
N ASP A 271 -1.19 -15.28 24.49
CA ASP A 271 -1.21 -16.74 24.52
C ASP A 271 -1.37 -17.30 23.10
N LYS A 272 -0.27 -17.74 22.51
CA LYS A 272 -0.22 -18.29 21.14
C LYS A 272 -1.08 -19.55 20.94
N LYS A 273 -1.46 -20.25 22.01
CA LYS A 273 -2.28 -21.48 21.92
C LYS A 273 -3.77 -21.19 21.96
N THR A 274 -4.18 -20.24 22.77
CA THR A 274 -5.60 -19.91 22.97
C THR A 274 -6.02 -18.61 22.31
N GLY A 275 -5.07 -17.82 21.77
CA GLY A 275 -5.33 -16.52 21.17
C GLY A 275 -5.78 -15.44 22.18
N LYS A 276 -5.59 -15.69 23.49
CA LYS A 276 -6.06 -14.78 24.56
C LYS A 276 -5.00 -13.74 24.88
N TYR A 277 -5.44 -12.53 25.10
CA TYR A 277 -4.63 -11.37 25.45
C TYR A 277 -4.68 -11.10 26.93
N ARG A 278 -3.54 -10.83 27.55
CA ARG A 278 -3.44 -10.45 28.96
C ARG A 278 -2.99 -9.00 29.06
N LEU A 279 -3.77 -8.23 29.80
CA LEU A 279 -3.60 -6.79 29.97
C LEU A 279 -3.16 -6.45 31.39
N SER A 280 -2.47 -5.34 31.57
CA SER A 280 -2.04 -4.83 32.86
C SER A 280 -2.14 -3.31 32.92
N MET A 281 -2.84 -2.78 33.92
CA MET A 281 -2.79 -1.38 34.32
C MET A 281 -1.62 -1.15 35.30
N ARG A 282 -1.33 -2.15 36.12
CA ARG A 282 -0.23 -2.14 37.08
C ARG A 282 1.13 -1.86 36.42
N ALA A 283 1.35 -2.38 35.24
CA ALA A 283 2.59 -2.20 34.49
C ALA A 283 2.82 -0.74 34.01
N LEU A 284 1.81 0.11 34.07
CA LEU A 284 1.88 1.56 33.76
C LEU A 284 2.19 2.41 34.99
N GLN A 285 2.01 1.84 36.19
CA GLN A 285 2.21 2.53 37.46
C GLN A 285 3.65 2.31 37.95
N PRO A 286 4.28 3.32 38.57
CA PRO A 286 5.60 3.12 39.18
C PRO A 286 5.52 2.07 40.28
N LYS A 287 6.51 1.15 40.27
CA LYS A 287 6.58 0.10 41.28
C LYS A 287 6.83 0.72 42.67
N PRO A 288 6.00 0.44 43.70
CA PRO A 288 6.22 0.94 45.04
C PRO A 288 7.56 0.47 45.63
N GLU A 289 8.28 1.36 46.35
CA GLU A 289 9.50 0.99 47.03
C GLU A 289 9.24 -0.09 48.08
N GLY A 290 9.99 -1.21 48.00
CA GLY A 290 9.85 -2.33 48.93
C GLY A 290 8.83 -3.42 48.52
N TYR A 291 8.22 -3.36 47.35
CA TYR A 291 7.31 -4.39 46.87
C TYR A 291 8.06 -5.71 46.60
N VAL A 292 7.72 -6.76 47.35
CA VAL A 292 8.19 -8.14 47.15
C VAL A 292 7.12 -8.90 46.39
N GLU A 293 7.43 -9.38 45.24
CA GLU A 293 6.51 -10.21 44.43
C GLU A 293 6.14 -11.51 45.20
N PRO A 294 4.83 -11.78 45.38
CA PRO A 294 4.46 -13.05 46.02
C PRO A 294 4.91 -14.21 45.15
N GLN A 295 5.75 -15.09 45.70
CA GLN A 295 6.22 -16.31 45.02
C GLN A 295 5.01 -17.07 44.48
N ARG A 296 4.95 -17.26 43.19
CA ARG A 296 3.98 -18.16 42.54
C ARG A 296 4.14 -19.53 43.18
N ARG A 297 3.18 -19.98 44.00
CA ARG A 297 3.11 -21.37 44.42
C ARG A 297 2.97 -22.24 43.17
N GLU A 298 4.00 -23.00 42.84
CA GLU A 298 3.91 -24.01 41.81
C GLU A 298 2.71 -24.93 42.19
N ARG A 299 1.76 -25.02 41.26
CA ARG A 299 0.67 -26.00 41.39
C ARG A 299 1.31 -27.36 41.40
N ALA A 300 1.22 -28.08 42.54
CA ALA A 300 1.62 -29.45 42.65
C ALA A 300 1.03 -30.31 41.51
N PRO A 301 1.82 -31.20 40.91
CA PRO A 301 1.33 -32.04 39.83
C PRO A 301 0.11 -32.85 40.33
N ARG A 302 -0.97 -32.83 39.53
CA ARG A 302 -2.15 -33.66 39.77
C ARG A 302 -1.67 -35.10 39.89
N ARG A 303 -1.82 -35.72 41.08
CA ARG A 303 -1.65 -37.16 41.28
C ARG A 303 -2.60 -37.87 40.32
N GLU A 304 -2.06 -38.65 39.42
CA GLU A 304 -2.77 -39.67 38.66
C GLU A 304 -3.34 -40.66 39.66
N GLY A 305 -4.65 -40.66 39.80
CA GLY A 305 -5.35 -41.67 40.62
C GLY A 305 -5.36 -43.00 39.89
N ASN A 306 -4.58 -43.93 40.45
CA ASN A 306 -4.65 -45.37 40.16
C ASN A 306 -6.05 -45.85 40.51
N GLY A 307 -6.87 -46.18 39.56
CA GLY A 307 -8.22 -46.71 39.71
C GLY A 307 -8.36 -48.09 39.12
N GLU A 308 -7.78 -49.08 39.80
CA GLU A 308 -8.28 -50.45 39.69
C GLU A 308 -9.55 -50.58 40.55
N ASN A 309 -10.69 -50.75 39.90
CA ASN A 309 -11.76 -51.61 40.43
C ASN A 309 -12.68 -52.06 39.28
N ARG A 310 -12.41 -53.25 38.82
CA ARG A 310 -13.31 -54.04 37.97
C ARG A 310 -14.45 -54.58 38.84
N SER A 311 -15.68 -54.48 38.41
CA SER A 311 -16.80 -55.35 38.77
C SER A 311 -17.68 -55.61 37.54
N PRO A 312 -18.36 -56.81 37.48
CA PRO A 312 -18.48 -57.57 36.26
C PRO A 312 -19.77 -57.31 35.46
N ARG A 313 -19.69 -57.71 34.20
CA ARG A 313 -20.74 -57.82 33.21
C ARG A 313 -22.00 -58.51 33.72
N ARG A 314 -23.19 -57.99 33.37
CA ARG A 314 -24.43 -58.76 33.19
C ARG A 314 -24.81 -58.72 31.72
N GLU A 315 -24.87 -59.90 31.17
CA GLU A 315 -25.39 -60.24 29.85
C GLU A 315 -26.92 -60.07 29.75
N GLY A 316 -27.37 -59.79 28.56
CA GLY A 316 -28.66 -60.29 28.04
C GLY A 316 -29.76 -59.25 27.89
N ARG A 317 -29.99 -58.85 26.66
CA ARG A 317 -31.30 -59.03 26.02
C ARG A 317 -31.25 -58.52 24.57
N GLU A 318 -31.44 -59.51 23.72
CA GLU A 318 -31.78 -59.39 22.30
C GLU A 318 -33.02 -58.49 22.10
N ARG A 319 -33.01 -57.62 21.10
CA ARG A 319 -34.24 -57.12 20.44
C ARG A 319 -34.03 -57.12 18.94
N GLY A 320 -34.94 -57.83 18.31
CA GLY A 320 -35.05 -58.17 16.91
C GLY A 320 -35.35 -56.97 15.95
N PRO A 321 -35.53 -57.26 14.65
CA PRO A 321 -35.29 -56.31 13.57
C PRO A 321 -36.50 -55.40 13.31
N ARG A 322 -36.24 -54.13 13.00
CA ARG A 322 -37.26 -53.17 12.50
C ARG A 322 -37.34 -53.24 10.99
N ARG A 323 -38.55 -53.44 10.55
CA ARG A 323 -39.04 -53.45 9.17
C ARG A 323 -38.83 -52.11 8.46
N ASN A 324 -38.37 -52.24 7.24
CA ASN A 324 -38.55 -51.23 6.17
C ASN A 324 -40.03 -50.95 5.93
N ASN A 325 -40.35 -49.69 5.74
CA ASN A 325 -41.52 -49.32 5.00
C ASN A 325 -41.19 -48.17 4.04
N ASN A 326 -41.11 -48.54 2.77
CA ASN A 326 -41.26 -47.66 1.61
C ASN A 326 -42.71 -47.28 1.47
N GLY A 327 -42.99 -46.06 1.00
CA GLY A 327 -44.28 -45.69 0.49
C GLY A 327 -44.49 -44.20 0.32
N GLN A 328 -44.18 -43.73 -0.85
CA GLN A 328 -44.96 -42.87 -1.76
C GLN A 328 -45.95 -41.86 -1.12
N ALA A 329 -45.69 -40.57 -1.35
CA ALA A 329 -46.48 -39.67 -2.20
C ALA A 329 -45.69 -38.35 -2.38
#